data_3be11e8e298dea6f45b0de081d05ea8c
#
_entry.id   3be11e8e298dea6f45b0de081d05ea8c
#
_cell.length_a   1.000
_cell.length_b   1.000
_cell.length_c   1.000
_cell.angle_alpha   90.00
_cell.angle_beta   90.00
_cell.angle_gamma   90.00
#
_symmetry.space_group_name_H-M   'P 1'
#
loop_
_entity.id
_entity.type
_entity.pdbx_description
1 polymer ?
#
loop_
_entity_poly.entity_id
_entity_poly.type
_entity_poly.pdbx_seq_one_letter_code
_entity_poly.pdbx_strand_id
1 'polypeptide(L)'
;MRDILTLLKTATLTGLLVVNLSACTKITGSAFPDLTSNPAVTGVDVEKIAALESRMRQFVVEGDSMGIATLLVHDGKVASYTQAGVRDLLNGEPITQDSMYRIYSMSKPITGVAMMILHEQGAFSLDDPVSKFIPEFENLEVVKSYDLEGNVELEPLQRQPTIRELMSHTAGFGYGISGADPSNMQFRKKAVLASPDLQSLIDTVATIPLMHQPGTAWAYSVSVDLQGAIVERISGMSLGEFFQSKIFKPLGMVDTAFYVPAEKAERLADVFGYHPVTKNFQALPFAEPAFNILGDISYRKETRGMESGGGGLVSTMADYARFCQMMLNGGQLDGARILSKKTIDLMAKNVLTDSQTIDSTGNLTGTTSQRVGFGLNFGIIMGEASEISGYGDGSYFWGGAASTWFWIDSKNDLFFIGMVQQFPKPPPAVNPDFRKISQQFVYDALTD
;
A
#
# COMPACT_ATOMS: atom_id res chain seq x y z
N MET A 1 -7.88 77.64 -44.49
CA MET A 1 -6.66 78.19 -45.02
C MET A 1 -5.59 77.11 -44.88
N ARG A 2 -5.25 76.63 -46.07
CA ARG A 2 -3.94 76.23 -46.55
C ARG A 2 -3.20 75.17 -45.73
N ASP A 3 -3.13 73.97 -46.27
CA ASP A 3 -2.15 73.44 -47.26
C ASP A 3 -0.81 73.16 -46.56
N ILE A 4 -0.20 72.02 -46.66
CA ILE A 4 0.54 71.36 -47.76
C ILE A 4 1.04 70.00 -47.15
N LEU A 5 0.65 68.92 -47.74
CA LEU A 5 1.44 67.97 -48.57
C LEU A 5 2.96 67.87 -48.26
N THR A 6 3.49 66.73 -47.95
CA THR A 6 4.14 65.82 -48.88
C THR A 6 5.11 64.81 -48.28
N LEU A 7 5.03 63.61 -48.78
CA LEU A 7 5.99 62.56 -49.12
C LEU A 7 6.30 61.43 -48.09
N LEU A 8 5.75 60.35 -48.49
CA LEU A 8 6.30 58.96 -48.58
C LEU A 8 7.78 58.76 -48.20
N LYS A 9 7.96 57.75 -47.29
CA LYS A 9 8.94 56.69 -47.61
C LYS A 9 8.46 55.40 -46.96
N THR A 10 8.10 54.43 -47.79
CA THR A 10 7.90 53.03 -47.55
C THR A 10 9.14 52.39 -46.96
N ALA A 11 9.00 51.77 -45.84
CA ALA A 11 9.91 50.74 -45.36
C ALA A 11 9.10 49.53 -44.92
N THR A 12 9.03 48.57 -45.82
CA THR A 12 8.52 47.21 -45.58
C THR A 12 9.44 46.48 -44.58
N LEU A 13 9.02 46.36 -43.36
CA LEU A 13 9.65 45.47 -42.39
C LEU A 13 8.82 44.16 -42.32
N THR A 14 9.28 43.18 -43.08
CA THR A 14 8.76 41.79 -42.96
C THR A 14 9.20 41.23 -41.63
N GLY A 15 8.35 41.39 -40.63
CA GLY A 15 8.51 40.70 -39.35
C GLY A 15 8.16 39.21 -39.52
N LEU A 16 9.17 38.34 -39.53
CA LEU A 16 8.98 36.90 -39.38
C LEU A 16 8.38 36.63 -38.00
N LEU A 17 7.09 36.33 -37.98
CA LEU A 17 6.42 35.79 -36.80
C LEU A 17 6.90 34.33 -36.67
N VAL A 18 7.94 34.09 -35.87
CA VAL A 18 8.29 32.75 -35.43
C VAL A 18 7.21 32.32 -34.43
N VAL A 19 6.20 31.67 -34.97
CA VAL A 19 5.25 30.90 -34.13
C VAL A 19 6.05 29.70 -33.60
N ASN A 20 6.54 29.84 -32.38
CA ASN A 20 6.95 28.69 -31.59
C ASN A 20 5.72 27.82 -31.37
N LEU A 21 5.43 26.92 -32.29
CA LEU A 21 4.65 25.72 -32.01
C LEU A 21 5.47 24.91 -30.99
N SER A 22 5.27 25.18 -29.72
CA SER A 22 5.53 24.18 -28.69
C SER A 22 4.71 22.96 -29.10
N ALA A 23 5.36 22.05 -29.80
CA ALA A 23 4.85 20.72 -29.98
C ALA A 23 4.58 20.19 -28.55
N CYS A 24 3.31 20.17 -28.16
CA CYS A 24 2.83 19.28 -27.14
C CYS A 24 3.21 17.89 -27.65
N THR A 25 4.41 17.42 -27.31
CA THR A 25 4.74 16.01 -27.38
C THR A 25 3.69 15.36 -26.50
N LYS A 26 2.67 14.80 -27.15
CA LYS A 26 1.88 13.75 -26.51
C LYS A 26 2.94 12.78 -26.02
N ILE A 27 3.18 12.78 -24.73
CA ILE A 27 3.81 11.66 -24.06
C ILE A 27 2.86 10.52 -24.38
N THR A 28 3.17 9.76 -25.42
CA THR A 28 2.63 8.42 -25.60
C THR A 28 3.25 7.67 -24.44
N GLY A 29 2.57 7.72 -23.30
CA GLY A 29 2.96 6.97 -22.13
C GLY A 29 3.17 5.53 -22.59
N SER A 30 4.30 4.98 -22.26
CA SER A 30 4.52 3.54 -22.34
C SER A 30 3.25 2.87 -21.82
N ALA A 31 2.68 1.98 -22.60
CA ALA A 31 1.45 1.27 -22.24
C ALA A 31 1.69 0.21 -21.13
N PHE A 32 2.73 0.42 -20.31
CA PHE A 32 3.02 -0.49 -19.19
C PHE A 32 2.06 -0.23 -18.01
N PRO A 33 1.51 -1.29 -17.44
CA PRO A 33 1.56 -2.63 -18.02
C PRO A 33 0.52 -2.77 -19.15
N ASP A 34 0.96 -3.26 -20.31
CA ASP A 34 0.00 -3.89 -21.23
C ASP A 34 -0.43 -5.20 -20.57
N LEU A 35 -1.66 -5.27 -20.09
CA LEU A 35 -2.21 -6.43 -19.39
C LEU A 35 -2.47 -7.63 -20.34
N THR A 36 -1.99 -7.58 -21.57
CA THR A 36 -1.96 -8.73 -22.46
C THR A 36 -0.82 -9.65 -22.05
N SER A 37 -1.16 -10.80 -21.47
CA SER A 37 -0.14 -11.78 -21.05
C SER A 37 0.54 -12.44 -22.25
N ASN A 38 1.85 -12.58 -22.17
CA ASN A 38 2.64 -13.34 -23.13
C ASN A 38 3.78 -14.10 -22.43
N PRO A 39 3.51 -15.25 -21.80
CA PRO A 39 4.52 -15.98 -21.05
C PRO A 39 5.70 -16.45 -21.93
N ALA A 40 5.49 -16.67 -23.22
CA ALA A 40 6.52 -17.17 -24.13
C ALA A 40 7.73 -16.22 -24.30
N VAL A 41 7.58 -14.94 -23.95
CA VAL A 41 8.66 -13.94 -24.08
C VAL A 41 9.26 -13.52 -22.74
N THR A 42 8.88 -14.21 -21.65
CA THR A 42 9.26 -13.82 -20.30
C THR A 42 10.19 -14.82 -19.60
N GLY A 43 10.65 -15.87 -20.30
CA GLY A 43 11.56 -16.86 -19.71
C GLY A 43 10.95 -17.73 -18.61
N VAL A 44 9.62 -17.90 -18.62
CA VAL A 44 8.88 -18.78 -17.70
C VAL A 44 8.29 -19.99 -18.43
N ASP A 45 8.03 -21.06 -17.69
CA ASP A 45 7.35 -22.25 -18.23
C ASP A 45 5.88 -21.94 -18.53
N VAL A 46 5.53 -21.98 -19.82
CA VAL A 46 4.20 -21.61 -20.35
C VAL A 46 3.09 -22.50 -19.79
N GLU A 47 3.35 -23.80 -19.63
CA GLU A 47 2.35 -24.76 -19.12
C GLU A 47 2.07 -24.52 -17.64
N LYS A 48 3.10 -24.23 -16.86
CA LYS A 48 2.96 -23.90 -15.45
C LYS A 48 2.28 -22.54 -15.23
N ILE A 49 2.52 -21.57 -16.10
CA ILE A 49 1.76 -20.30 -16.09
C ILE A 49 0.29 -20.54 -16.41
N ALA A 50 -0.03 -21.38 -17.40
CA ALA A 50 -1.41 -21.74 -17.68
C ALA A 50 -2.09 -22.45 -16.48
N ALA A 51 -1.33 -23.27 -15.74
CA ALA A 51 -1.80 -23.89 -14.50
C ALA A 51 -2.06 -22.86 -13.38
N LEU A 52 -1.19 -21.87 -13.21
CA LEU A 52 -1.40 -20.73 -12.30
C LEU A 52 -2.71 -20.01 -12.64
N GLU A 53 -2.89 -19.62 -13.89
CA GLU A 53 -4.09 -18.90 -14.35
C GLU A 53 -5.36 -19.73 -14.15
N SER A 54 -5.29 -21.03 -14.46
CA SER A 54 -6.40 -21.96 -14.21
C SER A 54 -6.74 -22.03 -12.72
N ARG A 55 -5.73 -22.15 -11.85
CA ARG A 55 -5.94 -22.21 -10.40
C ARG A 55 -6.54 -20.92 -9.85
N MET A 56 -6.12 -19.75 -10.33
CA MET A 56 -6.71 -18.47 -9.90
C MET A 56 -8.20 -18.39 -10.30
N ARG A 57 -8.55 -18.78 -11.51
CA ARG A 57 -9.97 -18.83 -11.94
C ARG A 57 -10.78 -19.85 -11.14
N GLN A 58 -10.17 -20.97 -10.77
CA GLN A 58 -10.82 -22.06 -10.04
C GLN A 58 -11.32 -21.63 -8.66
N PHE A 59 -10.66 -20.68 -7.98
CA PHE A 59 -11.15 -20.12 -6.72
C PHE A 59 -12.54 -19.50 -6.83
N VAL A 60 -12.87 -18.90 -7.97
CA VAL A 60 -14.20 -18.35 -8.19
C VAL A 60 -15.21 -19.47 -8.48
N VAL A 61 -14.82 -20.47 -9.25
CA VAL A 61 -15.67 -21.64 -9.59
C VAL A 61 -16.00 -22.44 -8.32
N GLU A 62 -15.04 -22.60 -7.41
CA GLU A 62 -15.20 -23.30 -6.13
C GLU A 62 -15.97 -22.47 -5.08
N GLY A 63 -16.19 -21.17 -5.35
CA GLY A 63 -16.86 -20.28 -4.43
C GLY A 63 -15.96 -19.77 -3.27
N ASP A 64 -14.66 -19.93 -3.41
CA ASP A 64 -13.65 -19.42 -2.46
C ASP A 64 -13.47 -17.91 -2.59
N SER A 65 -13.81 -17.35 -3.76
CA SER A 65 -13.81 -15.93 -4.02
C SER A 65 -14.96 -15.51 -4.92
N MET A 66 -15.55 -14.35 -4.68
CA MET A 66 -16.54 -13.75 -5.60
C MET A 66 -15.87 -13.14 -6.83
N GLY A 67 -14.64 -12.67 -6.67
CA GLY A 67 -13.87 -12.11 -7.76
C GLY A 67 -12.40 -12.00 -7.43
N ILE A 68 -11.56 -12.29 -8.41
CA ILE A 68 -10.11 -12.27 -8.30
C ILE A 68 -9.47 -11.69 -9.56
N ALA A 69 -8.45 -10.86 -9.39
CA ALA A 69 -7.54 -10.50 -10.47
C ALA A 69 -6.09 -10.71 -10.00
N THR A 70 -5.25 -11.27 -10.87
CA THR A 70 -3.82 -11.49 -10.57
C THR A 70 -2.95 -11.09 -11.74
N LEU A 71 -1.75 -10.62 -11.43
CA LEU A 71 -0.74 -10.19 -12.39
C LEU A 71 0.63 -10.72 -11.98
N LEU A 72 1.32 -11.38 -12.90
CA LEU A 72 2.75 -11.68 -12.81
C LEU A 72 3.48 -10.89 -13.87
N VAL A 73 4.49 -10.14 -13.44
CA VAL A 73 5.47 -9.51 -14.33
C VAL A 73 6.83 -10.15 -14.08
N HIS A 74 7.52 -10.51 -15.15
CA HIS A 74 8.87 -11.06 -15.13
C HIS A 74 9.68 -10.43 -16.27
N ASP A 75 10.93 -10.04 -16.02
CA ASP A 75 11.79 -9.31 -16.97
C ASP A 75 11.09 -8.06 -17.56
N GLY A 76 10.35 -7.34 -16.74
CA GLY A 76 9.61 -6.13 -17.14
C GLY A 76 8.45 -6.37 -18.11
N LYS A 77 8.00 -7.62 -18.29
CA LYS A 77 6.91 -8.01 -19.20
C LYS A 77 5.82 -8.76 -18.45
N VAL A 78 4.58 -8.61 -18.89
CA VAL A 78 3.44 -9.35 -18.33
C VAL A 78 3.51 -10.81 -18.74
N ALA A 79 3.88 -11.69 -17.80
CA ALA A 79 3.90 -13.13 -18.00
C ALA A 79 2.51 -13.77 -17.83
N SER A 80 1.70 -13.25 -16.89
CA SER A 80 0.33 -13.72 -16.65
C SER A 80 -0.54 -12.55 -16.20
N TYR A 81 -1.75 -12.51 -16.74
CA TYR A 81 -2.84 -11.69 -16.21
C TYR A 81 -4.12 -12.51 -16.18
N THR A 82 -4.72 -12.65 -15.02
CA THR A 82 -5.97 -13.38 -14.83
C THR A 82 -6.99 -12.50 -14.14
N GLN A 83 -8.22 -12.55 -14.62
CA GLN A 83 -9.40 -11.99 -13.96
C GLN A 83 -10.55 -12.99 -14.03
N ALA A 84 -11.34 -13.11 -12.96
CA ALA A 84 -12.51 -13.96 -12.90
C ALA A 84 -13.50 -13.45 -11.86
N GLY A 85 -14.78 -13.77 -12.04
CA GLY A 85 -15.84 -13.41 -11.11
C GLY A 85 -16.36 -11.98 -11.24
N VAL A 86 -17.00 -11.50 -10.21
CA VAL A 86 -17.75 -10.24 -10.22
C VAL A 86 -17.14 -9.20 -9.27
N ARG A 87 -17.25 -7.91 -9.66
CA ARG A 87 -16.95 -6.75 -8.80
C ARG A 87 -18.17 -6.20 -8.08
N ASP A 88 -19.36 -6.48 -8.62
CA ASP A 88 -20.66 -6.06 -8.06
C ASP A 88 -21.59 -7.28 -8.03
N LEU A 89 -21.99 -7.68 -6.82
CA LEU A 89 -22.82 -8.88 -6.64
C LEU A 89 -24.28 -8.64 -7.02
N LEU A 90 -24.78 -7.41 -6.82
CA LEU A 90 -26.19 -7.10 -7.06
C LEU A 90 -26.51 -7.08 -8.55
N ASN A 91 -25.61 -6.54 -9.36
CA ASN A 91 -25.79 -6.40 -10.80
C ASN A 91 -25.10 -7.47 -11.60
N GLY A 92 -24.26 -8.32 -10.95
CA GLY A 92 -23.47 -9.35 -11.62
C GLY A 92 -22.37 -8.80 -12.53
N GLU A 93 -21.95 -7.56 -12.30
CA GLU A 93 -20.92 -6.90 -13.10
C GLU A 93 -19.58 -7.59 -12.95
N PRO A 94 -18.93 -8.00 -14.06
CA PRO A 94 -17.67 -8.73 -13.98
C PRO A 94 -16.51 -7.84 -13.52
N ILE A 95 -15.45 -8.46 -12.98
CA ILE A 95 -14.15 -7.81 -12.83
C ILE A 95 -13.62 -7.49 -14.25
N THR A 96 -13.11 -6.27 -14.41
CA THR A 96 -12.50 -5.74 -15.63
C THR A 96 -11.07 -5.27 -15.37
N GLN A 97 -10.28 -5.03 -16.41
CA GLN A 97 -8.90 -4.54 -16.29
C GLN A 97 -8.80 -3.21 -15.56
N ASP A 98 -9.83 -2.39 -15.63
CA ASP A 98 -9.93 -1.08 -15.00
C ASP A 98 -10.70 -1.09 -13.68
N SER A 99 -11.07 -2.26 -13.15
CA SER A 99 -11.68 -2.38 -11.82
C SER A 99 -10.80 -1.76 -10.75
N MET A 100 -11.41 -0.99 -9.86
CA MET A 100 -10.77 -0.34 -8.74
C MET A 100 -10.99 -1.14 -7.46
N TYR A 101 -9.96 -1.22 -6.64
CA TYR A 101 -9.95 -2.02 -5.41
C TYR A 101 -9.56 -1.17 -4.22
N ARG A 102 -10.19 -1.41 -3.07
CA ARG A 102 -9.70 -0.92 -1.79
C ARG A 102 -8.47 -1.72 -1.44
N ILE A 103 -7.30 -1.09 -1.50
CA ILE A 103 -6.03 -1.80 -1.28
C ILE A 103 -5.62 -1.89 0.19
N TYR A 104 -6.35 -1.20 1.06
CA TYR A 104 -6.10 -1.20 2.50
C TYR A 104 -4.60 -1.09 2.83
N SER A 105 -4.05 -2.04 3.58
CA SER A 105 -2.65 -1.96 4.04
C SER A 105 -1.60 -2.02 2.93
N MET A 106 -1.97 -2.29 1.67
CA MET A 106 -1.07 -2.05 0.54
C MET A 106 -0.83 -0.54 0.29
N SER A 107 -1.54 0.35 1.00
CA SER A 107 -1.21 1.80 1.07
C SER A 107 0.11 2.06 1.79
N LYS A 108 0.49 1.23 2.76
CA LYS A 108 1.67 1.43 3.62
C LYS A 108 3.00 1.55 2.86
N PRO A 109 3.30 0.70 1.86
CA PRO A 109 4.47 0.86 1.01
C PRO A 109 4.54 2.23 0.33
N ILE A 110 3.40 2.74 -0.15
CA ILE A 110 3.31 4.04 -0.83
C ILE A 110 3.62 5.17 0.15
N THR A 111 3.07 5.11 1.37
CA THR A 111 3.38 6.06 2.45
C THR A 111 4.86 5.98 2.84
N GLY A 112 5.43 4.77 2.88
CA GLY A 112 6.86 4.58 3.10
C GLY A 112 7.72 5.28 2.03
N VAL A 113 7.34 5.16 0.75
CA VAL A 113 8.00 5.89 -0.35
C VAL A 113 7.88 7.40 -0.15
N ALA A 114 6.73 7.92 0.26
CA ALA A 114 6.57 9.35 0.54
C ALA A 114 7.49 9.84 1.67
N MET A 115 7.59 9.07 2.76
CA MET A 115 8.56 9.35 3.83
C MET A 115 10.00 9.39 3.28
N MET A 116 10.36 8.40 2.47
CA MET A 116 11.74 8.31 1.96
C MET A 116 12.07 9.37 0.91
N ILE A 117 11.09 9.91 0.20
CA ILE A 117 11.27 11.13 -0.63
C ILE A 117 11.71 12.31 0.25
N LEU A 118 11.05 12.54 1.37
CA LEU A 118 11.41 13.61 2.31
C LEU A 118 12.76 13.33 2.99
N HIS A 119 13.05 12.08 3.29
CA HIS A 119 14.37 11.67 3.81
C HIS A 119 15.51 11.98 2.82
N GLU A 120 15.35 11.65 1.53
CA GLU A 120 16.36 11.98 0.50
C GLU A 120 16.54 13.49 0.31
N GLN A 121 15.50 14.28 0.59
CA GLN A 121 15.57 15.74 0.60
C GLN A 121 16.25 16.31 1.86
N GLY A 122 16.63 15.46 2.81
CA GLY A 122 17.27 15.87 4.05
C GLY A 122 16.31 16.49 5.08
N ALA A 123 14.99 16.31 4.92
CA ALA A 123 14.01 16.88 5.84
C ALA A 123 14.05 16.22 7.22
N PHE A 124 14.50 14.96 7.29
CA PHE A 124 14.71 14.25 8.54
C PHE A 124 15.77 13.14 8.42
N SER A 125 16.29 12.70 9.57
CA SER A 125 17.07 11.48 9.72
C SER A 125 16.15 10.34 10.19
N LEU A 126 16.42 9.09 9.77
CA LEU A 126 15.72 7.91 10.31
C LEU A 126 15.89 7.75 11.83
N ASP A 127 16.94 8.31 12.39
CA ASP A 127 17.25 8.25 13.82
C ASP A 127 16.73 9.48 14.62
N ASP A 128 16.05 10.44 13.93
CA ASP A 128 15.35 11.53 14.59
C ASP A 128 14.20 11.00 15.46
N PRO A 129 13.95 11.59 16.63
CA PRO A 129 12.81 11.24 17.47
C PRO A 129 11.49 11.66 16.79
N VAL A 130 10.46 10.83 16.95
CA VAL A 130 9.12 11.11 16.40
C VAL A 130 8.56 12.42 16.96
N SER A 131 8.83 12.72 18.24
CA SER A 131 8.38 13.96 18.90
C SER A 131 8.93 15.25 18.28
N LYS A 132 10.01 15.19 17.50
CA LYS A 132 10.50 16.32 16.69
C LYS A 132 9.45 16.79 15.67
N PHE A 133 8.64 15.88 15.15
CA PHE A 133 7.61 16.12 14.12
C PHE A 133 6.20 16.06 14.69
N ILE A 134 6.02 15.32 15.79
CA ILE A 134 4.75 15.17 16.52
C ILE A 134 5.02 15.52 17.98
N PRO A 135 5.11 16.82 18.35
CA PRO A 135 5.43 17.25 19.72
C PRO A 135 4.44 16.72 20.77
N GLU A 136 3.22 16.41 20.36
CA GLU A 136 2.18 15.80 21.20
C GLU A 136 2.62 14.47 21.83
N PHE A 137 3.66 13.83 21.26
CA PHE A 137 4.19 12.55 21.75
C PHE A 137 5.39 12.68 22.69
N GLU A 138 5.74 13.90 23.13
CA GLU A 138 6.89 14.12 24.00
C GLU A 138 6.78 13.36 25.34
N ASN A 139 5.57 13.26 25.89
CA ASN A 139 5.31 12.72 27.21
C ASN A 139 4.43 11.45 27.17
N LEU A 140 4.64 10.57 26.20
CA LEU A 140 3.95 9.29 26.16
C LEU A 140 4.36 8.41 27.33
N GLU A 141 3.42 7.59 27.80
CA GLU A 141 3.64 6.53 28.78
C GLU A 141 3.61 5.15 28.11
N VAL A 142 4.12 4.14 28.80
CA VAL A 142 4.19 2.77 28.33
C VAL A 142 3.46 1.85 29.31
N VAL A 143 2.73 0.88 28.80
CA VAL A 143 2.13 -0.20 29.62
C VAL A 143 3.27 -1.03 30.20
N LYS A 144 3.46 -0.95 31.52
CA LYS A 144 4.43 -1.76 32.25
C LYS A 144 3.87 -3.15 32.57
N SER A 145 2.64 -3.18 33.09
CA SER A 145 1.92 -4.41 33.41
C SER A 145 0.41 -4.18 33.40
N TYR A 146 -0.35 -5.24 33.30
CA TYR A 146 -1.80 -5.23 33.48
C TYR A 146 -2.30 -6.60 33.98
N ASP A 147 -3.42 -6.60 34.69
CA ASP A 147 -4.06 -7.80 35.20
C ASP A 147 -5.38 -8.15 34.48
N LEU A 148 -5.97 -9.29 34.83
CA LEU A 148 -7.23 -9.75 34.28
C LEU A 148 -8.46 -8.93 34.71
N GLU A 149 -8.33 -8.14 35.78
CA GLU A 149 -9.34 -7.22 36.27
C GLU A 149 -9.33 -5.87 35.52
N GLY A 150 -8.31 -5.65 34.67
CA GLY A 150 -8.17 -4.45 33.85
C GLY A 150 -7.40 -3.30 34.52
N ASN A 151 -6.72 -3.56 35.65
CA ASN A 151 -5.81 -2.60 36.24
C ASN A 151 -4.55 -2.50 35.40
N VAL A 152 -4.10 -1.28 35.09
CA VAL A 152 -2.94 -1.01 34.24
C VAL A 152 -1.93 -0.19 35.04
N GLU A 153 -0.70 -0.70 35.12
CA GLU A 153 0.45 0.05 35.61
C GLU A 153 1.20 0.65 34.44
N LEU A 154 1.47 1.94 34.48
CA LEU A 154 2.21 2.66 33.46
C LEU A 154 3.63 2.99 33.95
N GLU A 155 4.54 3.15 33.01
CA GLU A 155 5.89 3.65 33.24
C GLU A 155 6.24 4.73 32.20
N PRO A 156 7.19 5.65 32.48
CA PRO A 156 7.63 6.62 31.50
C PRO A 156 8.41 5.97 30.37
N LEU A 157 8.48 6.66 29.24
CA LEU A 157 9.39 6.30 28.16
C LEU A 157 10.84 6.29 28.65
N GLN A 158 11.59 5.23 28.32
CA GLN A 158 13.03 5.20 28.52
C GLN A 158 13.76 6.09 27.50
N ARG A 159 13.21 6.22 26.30
CA ARG A 159 13.63 7.13 25.23
C ARG A 159 12.50 7.37 24.24
N GLN A 160 12.61 8.40 23.45
CA GLN A 160 11.66 8.64 22.37
C GLN A 160 11.77 7.57 21.26
N PRO A 161 10.66 7.17 20.62
CA PRO A 161 10.70 6.36 19.42
C PRO A 161 11.31 7.16 18.27
N THR A 162 12.08 6.48 17.41
CA THR A 162 12.68 7.08 16.21
C THR A 162 11.77 6.92 14.98
N ILE A 163 12.04 7.71 13.93
CA ILE A 163 11.36 7.55 12.63
C ILE A 163 11.59 6.14 12.06
N ARG A 164 12.79 5.58 12.21
CA ARG A 164 13.07 4.19 11.82
C ARG A 164 12.14 3.19 12.50
N GLU A 165 11.95 3.32 13.79
CA GLU A 165 11.07 2.46 14.58
C GLU A 165 9.60 2.68 14.22
N LEU A 166 9.21 3.91 13.89
CA LEU A 166 7.88 4.20 13.37
C LEU A 166 7.64 3.49 12.02
N MET A 167 8.62 3.52 11.11
CA MET A 167 8.54 2.90 9.79
C MET A 167 8.67 1.36 9.83
N SER A 168 9.19 0.80 10.90
CA SER A 168 9.36 -0.66 11.07
C SER A 168 8.37 -1.28 12.05
N HIS A 169 7.37 -0.54 12.54
CA HIS A 169 6.41 -1.01 13.55
C HIS A 169 7.03 -1.46 14.88
N THR A 170 8.17 -0.88 15.26
CA THR A 170 8.84 -1.15 16.54
C THR A 170 8.76 0.02 17.52
N ALA A 171 8.02 1.07 17.18
CA ALA A 171 7.87 2.27 18.02
C ALA A 171 6.98 2.08 19.28
N GLY A 172 6.25 0.97 19.37
CA GLY A 172 5.42 0.61 20.53
C GLY A 172 3.94 1.01 20.44
N PHE A 173 3.49 1.66 19.37
CA PHE A 173 2.08 2.03 19.20
C PHE A 173 1.18 0.82 19.00
N GLY A 174 -0.08 0.92 19.47
CA GLY A 174 -1.16 -0.01 19.14
C GLY A 174 -1.82 0.29 17.79
N TYR A 175 -2.87 -0.50 17.46
CA TYR A 175 -3.66 -0.28 16.25
C TYR A 175 -5.18 -0.40 16.49
N GLY A 176 -5.56 -1.25 17.45
CA GLY A 176 -6.95 -1.52 17.75
C GLY A 176 -7.63 -2.58 16.87
N ILE A 177 -6.97 -3.09 15.82
CA ILE A 177 -7.54 -4.12 14.94
C ILE A 177 -7.43 -5.53 15.52
N SER A 178 -6.52 -5.75 16.44
CA SER A 178 -6.31 -7.03 17.14
C SER A 178 -5.71 -6.79 18.53
N GLY A 179 -5.51 -7.86 19.31
CA GLY A 179 -4.95 -7.77 20.65
C GLY A 179 -5.97 -7.41 21.73
N ALA A 180 -5.72 -7.90 22.95
CA ALA A 180 -6.52 -7.61 24.15
C ALA A 180 -5.74 -6.82 25.19
N ASP A 181 -4.55 -6.32 24.85
CA ASP A 181 -3.77 -5.45 25.70
C ASP A 181 -4.44 -4.09 25.89
N PRO A 182 -4.10 -3.35 26.97
CA PRO A 182 -4.76 -2.10 27.31
C PRO A 182 -4.67 -1.03 26.22
N SER A 183 -3.56 -0.95 25.51
CA SER A 183 -3.36 0.01 24.43
C SER A 183 -4.33 -0.25 23.27
N ASN A 184 -4.34 -1.47 22.71
CA ASN A 184 -5.27 -1.84 21.63
C ASN A 184 -6.75 -1.72 22.03
N MET A 185 -7.09 -2.02 23.29
CA MET A 185 -8.43 -1.79 23.82
C MET A 185 -8.81 -0.32 23.80
N GLN A 186 -7.89 0.58 24.16
CA GLN A 186 -8.13 2.02 24.11
C GLN A 186 -8.25 2.54 22.68
N PHE A 187 -7.44 2.04 21.74
CA PHE A 187 -7.57 2.35 20.31
C PHE A 187 -8.98 2.07 19.80
N ARG A 188 -9.54 0.90 20.14
CA ARG A 188 -10.93 0.55 19.78
C ARG A 188 -11.95 1.44 20.47
N LYS A 189 -11.83 1.61 21.79
CA LYS A 189 -12.77 2.41 22.59
C LYS A 189 -12.85 3.85 22.12
N LYS A 190 -11.71 4.42 21.72
CA LYS A 190 -11.62 5.80 21.23
C LYS A 190 -11.85 5.92 19.72
N ALA A 191 -12.12 4.79 19.04
CA ALA A 191 -12.34 4.73 17.58
C ALA A 191 -11.27 5.49 16.77
N VAL A 192 -9.97 5.31 17.13
CA VAL A 192 -8.85 6.07 16.59
C VAL A 192 -8.84 6.08 15.05
N LEU A 193 -9.11 4.94 14.42
CA LEU A 193 -9.12 4.84 12.95
C LEU A 193 -10.33 5.51 12.28
N ALA A 194 -11.33 5.95 13.06
CA ALA A 194 -12.46 6.74 12.59
C ALA A 194 -12.28 8.25 12.82
N SER A 195 -11.06 8.70 13.14
CA SER A 195 -10.73 10.12 13.26
C SER A 195 -11.05 10.87 11.96
N PRO A 196 -11.57 12.10 12.02
CA PRO A 196 -11.95 12.85 10.83
C PRO A 196 -10.74 13.31 9.98
N ASP A 197 -9.58 13.47 10.61
CA ASP A 197 -8.33 13.91 10.00
C ASP A 197 -7.12 13.39 10.79
N LEU A 198 -5.91 13.57 10.23
CA LEU A 198 -4.67 13.09 10.85
C LEU A 198 -4.29 13.86 12.12
N GLN A 199 -4.70 15.13 12.27
CA GLN A 199 -4.46 15.86 13.52
C GLN A 199 -5.31 15.30 14.65
N SER A 200 -6.59 15.06 14.43
CA SER A 200 -7.50 14.44 15.41
C SER A 200 -7.04 13.02 15.78
N LEU A 201 -6.45 12.29 14.83
CA LEU A 201 -5.82 11.00 15.11
C LEU A 201 -4.64 11.16 16.07
N ILE A 202 -3.72 12.11 15.80
CA ILE A 202 -2.58 12.40 16.69
C ILE A 202 -3.05 12.75 18.10
N ASP A 203 -4.00 13.69 18.21
CA ASP A 203 -4.51 14.15 19.51
C ASP A 203 -5.09 12.98 20.32
N THR A 204 -5.77 12.06 19.65
CA THR A 204 -6.33 10.87 20.30
C THR A 204 -5.23 9.88 20.68
N VAL A 205 -4.29 9.58 19.79
CA VAL A 205 -3.17 8.65 20.04
C VAL A 205 -2.29 9.13 21.17
N ALA A 206 -2.04 10.44 21.28
CA ALA A 206 -1.26 11.03 22.36
C ALA A 206 -1.81 10.73 23.78
N THR A 207 -3.07 10.33 23.88
CA THR A 207 -3.73 9.96 25.14
C THR A 207 -3.72 8.46 25.42
N ILE A 208 -3.05 7.65 24.60
CA ILE A 208 -3.02 6.18 24.70
C ILE A 208 -1.59 5.74 24.99
N PRO A 209 -1.35 4.94 26.04
CA PRO A 209 -0.01 4.46 26.33
C PRO A 209 0.50 3.51 25.23
N LEU A 210 1.79 3.51 25.00
CA LEU A 210 2.45 2.53 24.14
C LEU A 210 2.30 1.11 24.72
N MET A 211 2.29 0.10 23.85
CA MET A 211 2.23 -1.31 24.24
C MET A 211 3.52 -1.79 24.91
N HIS A 212 4.65 -1.27 24.48
CA HIS A 212 5.99 -1.63 24.94
C HIS A 212 6.97 -0.48 24.70
N GLN A 213 8.13 -0.52 25.37
CA GLN A 213 9.19 0.45 25.15
C GLN A 213 9.65 0.45 23.69
N PRO A 214 9.93 1.62 23.09
CA PRO A 214 10.37 1.72 21.71
C PRO A 214 11.61 0.84 21.43
N GLY A 215 11.57 0.11 20.31
CA GLY A 215 12.64 -0.76 19.87
C GLY A 215 12.71 -2.13 20.57
N THR A 216 11.81 -2.47 21.47
CA THR A 216 11.88 -3.75 22.21
C THR A 216 11.09 -4.89 21.56
N ALA A 217 10.04 -4.57 20.81
CA ALA A 217 9.21 -5.57 20.12
C ALA A 217 8.69 -5.00 18.79
N TRP A 218 8.29 -5.90 17.91
CA TRP A 218 7.50 -5.56 16.72
C TRP A 218 6.01 -5.68 17.04
N ALA A 219 5.23 -4.65 16.68
CA ALA A 219 3.78 -4.67 16.80
C ALA A 219 3.16 -3.91 15.63
N TYR A 220 2.34 -4.60 14.82
CA TYR A 220 1.61 -3.96 13.74
C TYR A 220 0.70 -2.85 14.29
N SER A 221 0.85 -1.64 13.78
CA SER A 221 0.38 -0.45 14.49
C SER A 221 -0.12 0.67 13.57
N VAL A 222 -0.70 1.70 14.18
CA VAL A 222 -1.11 2.97 13.54
C VAL A 222 0.07 3.79 12.99
N SER A 223 1.29 3.31 13.16
CA SER A 223 2.52 4.02 12.79
C SER A 223 2.53 4.61 11.39
N VAL A 224 1.83 4.00 10.43
CA VAL A 224 1.86 4.52 9.05
C VAL A 224 0.87 5.66 8.83
N ASP A 225 -0.20 5.74 9.62
CA ASP A 225 -1.05 6.94 9.65
C ASP A 225 -0.29 8.12 10.28
N LEU A 226 0.50 7.86 11.31
CA LEU A 226 1.41 8.85 11.90
C LEU A 226 2.50 9.31 10.92
N GLN A 227 3.02 8.40 10.09
CA GLN A 227 3.91 8.77 8.98
C GLN A 227 3.21 9.70 7.99
N GLY A 228 1.93 9.43 7.66
CA GLY A 228 1.11 10.32 6.83
C GLY A 228 1.04 11.74 7.41
N ALA A 229 0.81 11.85 8.71
CA ALA A 229 0.80 13.14 9.40
C ALA A 229 2.16 13.85 9.38
N ILE A 230 3.26 13.09 9.49
CA ILE A 230 4.63 13.66 9.36
C ILE A 230 4.84 14.19 7.95
N VAL A 231 4.38 13.46 6.91
CA VAL A 231 4.45 13.94 5.52
C VAL A 231 3.69 15.27 5.37
N GLU A 232 2.48 15.40 5.91
CA GLU A 232 1.71 16.65 5.86
C GLU A 232 2.42 17.79 6.56
N ARG A 233 2.92 17.57 7.78
CA ARG A 233 3.61 18.59 8.58
C ARG A 233 4.90 19.10 7.95
N ILE A 234 5.67 18.21 7.32
CA ILE A 234 6.92 18.60 6.65
C ILE A 234 6.66 19.30 5.33
N SER A 235 5.73 18.76 4.53
CA SER A 235 5.49 19.23 3.17
C SER A 235 4.55 20.46 3.10
N GLY A 236 3.69 20.64 4.09
CA GLY A 236 2.60 21.62 4.06
C GLY A 236 1.47 21.28 3.08
N MET A 237 1.46 20.06 2.54
CA MET A 237 0.45 19.53 1.62
C MET A 237 -0.41 18.50 2.35
N SER A 238 -1.66 18.26 1.90
CA SER A 238 -2.35 17.06 2.34
C SER A 238 -1.61 15.81 1.85
N LEU A 239 -1.81 14.67 2.54
CA LEU A 239 -1.14 13.42 2.17
C LEU A 239 -1.48 13.01 0.73
N GLY A 240 -2.74 13.17 0.32
CA GLY A 240 -3.20 12.89 -1.03
C GLY A 240 -2.58 13.81 -2.08
N GLU A 241 -2.45 15.10 -1.80
CA GLU A 241 -1.77 16.06 -2.70
C GLU A 241 -0.28 15.73 -2.83
N PHE A 242 0.37 15.32 -1.73
CA PHE A 242 1.75 14.87 -1.77
C PHE A 242 1.91 13.62 -2.62
N PHE A 243 1.09 12.59 -2.39
CA PHE A 243 1.12 11.36 -3.18
C PHE A 243 0.87 11.65 -4.66
N GLN A 244 -0.15 12.44 -4.96
CA GLN A 244 -0.50 12.79 -6.34
C GLN A 244 0.64 13.50 -7.07
N SER A 245 1.28 14.48 -6.41
CA SER A 245 2.33 15.29 -7.04
C SER A 245 3.69 14.59 -7.12
N LYS A 246 4.03 13.76 -6.11
CA LYS A 246 5.37 13.19 -5.97
C LYS A 246 5.47 11.72 -6.41
N ILE A 247 4.35 10.98 -6.44
CA ILE A 247 4.32 9.55 -6.73
C ILE A 247 3.39 9.24 -7.90
N PHE A 248 2.09 9.53 -7.76
CA PHE A 248 1.09 9.02 -8.71
C PHE A 248 1.21 9.66 -10.09
N LYS A 249 1.25 11.00 -10.17
CA LYS A 249 1.38 11.70 -11.45
C LYS A 249 2.70 11.37 -12.17
N PRO A 250 3.88 11.39 -11.52
CA PRO A 250 5.12 10.97 -12.16
C PRO A 250 5.12 9.52 -12.66
N LEU A 251 4.47 8.62 -11.92
CA LEU A 251 4.35 7.21 -12.31
C LEU A 251 3.18 6.93 -13.26
N GLY A 252 2.30 7.89 -13.57
CA GLY A 252 1.11 7.67 -14.38
C GLY A 252 0.06 6.77 -13.70
N MET A 253 -0.01 6.76 -12.37
CA MET A 253 -1.01 6.06 -11.56
C MET A 253 -2.28 6.92 -11.50
N VAL A 254 -3.15 6.79 -12.49
CA VAL A 254 -4.27 7.72 -12.73
C VAL A 254 -5.54 7.42 -11.95
N ASP A 255 -5.61 6.24 -11.36
CA ASP A 255 -6.77 5.72 -10.63
C ASP A 255 -6.47 5.46 -9.14
N THR A 256 -5.26 5.80 -8.67
CA THR A 256 -4.87 5.62 -7.28
C THR A 256 -5.11 6.91 -6.49
N ALA A 257 -5.93 6.83 -5.44
CA ALA A 257 -6.31 7.98 -4.62
C ALA A 257 -6.95 7.54 -3.28
N PHE A 258 -7.18 8.50 -2.38
CA PHE A 258 -7.95 8.28 -1.15
C PHE A 258 -9.47 8.31 -1.35
N TYR A 259 -9.95 8.62 -2.53
CA TYR A 259 -11.38 8.65 -2.86
C TYR A 259 -11.59 8.24 -4.32
N VAL A 260 -12.80 7.82 -4.64
CA VAL A 260 -13.20 7.49 -6.01
C VAL A 260 -14.14 8.58 -6.51
N PRO A 261 -13.77 9.32 -7.58
CA PRO A 261 -14.66 10.30 -8.19
C PRO A 261 -15.94 9.66 -8.69
N ALA A 262 -17.05 10.41 -8.69
CA ALA A 262 -18.37 9.91 -9.05
C ALA A 262 -18.41 9.23 -10.44
N GLU A 263 -17.68 9.76 -11.40
CA GLU A 263 -17.57 9.24 -12.76
C GLU A 263 -16.82 7.88 -12.87
N LYS A 264 -16.10 7.50 -11.80
CA LYS A 264 -15.37 6.21 -11.71
C LYS A 264 -16.05 5.24 -10.73
N ALA A 265 -17.11 5.64 -10.06
CA ALA A 265 -17.72 4.87 -8.97
C ALA A 265 -18.17 3.47 -9.39
N GLU A 266 -18.63 3.29 -10.62
CA GLU A 266 -19.06 1.99 -11.16
C GLU A 266 -17.90 0.99 -11.32
N ARG A 267 -16.66 1.46 -11.34
CA ARG A 267 -15.46 0.61 -11.45
C ARG A 267 -15.01 0.06 -10.10
N LEU A 268 -15.53 0.61 -8.99
CA LEU A 268 -15.13 0.21 -7.64
C LEU A 268 -15.75 -1.13 -7.26
N ALA A 269 -14.91 -2.12 -6.99
CA ALA A 269 -15.36 -3.42 -6.54
C ALA A 269 -15.98 -3.37 -5.14
N ASP A 270 -17.08 -4.09 -4.94
CA ASP A 270 -17.68 -4.30 -3.63
C ASP A 270 -16.75 -5.11 -2.73
N VAL A 271 -16.84 -4.87 -1.42
CA VAL A 271 -16.23 -5.78 -0.44
C VAL A 271 -17.23 -6.86 -0.09
N PHE A 272 -16.81 -8.10 -0.18
CA PHE A 272 -17.63 -9.27 0.13
C PHE A 272 -17.27 -9.82 1.51
N GLY A 273 -18.28 -10.02 2.36
CA GLY A 273 -18.13 -10.68 3.64
C GLY A 273 -18.62 -12.11 3.60
N TYR A 274 -17.86 -13.01 4.22
CA TYR A 274 -18.31 -14.39 4.38
C TYR A 274 -19.28 -14.51 5.57
N HIS A 275 -20.48 -15.01 5.30
CA HIS A 275 -21.48 -15.24 6.34
C HIS A 275 -21.34 -16.64 6.93
N PRO A 276 -20.98 -16.78 8.22
CA PRO A 276 -20.59 -18.07 8.79
C PRO A 276 -21.74 -19.09 8.90
N VAL A 277 -23.00 -18.62 8.97
CA VAL A 277 -24.18 -19.48 9.08
C VAL A 277 -24.62 -19.98 7.70
N THR A 278 -24.78 -19.05 6.73
CA THR A 278 -25.21 -19.42 5.37
C THR A 278 -24.08 -19.94 4.49
N LYS A 279 -22.83 -19.81 4.96
CA LYS A 279 -21.61 -20.26 4.27
C LYS A 279 -21.47 -19.72 2.83
N ASN A 280 -21.94 -18.49 2.61
CA ASN A 280 -21.82 -17.84 1.33
C ASN A 280 -21.29 -16.40 1.51
N PHE A 281 -20.84 -15.80 0.42
CA PHE A 281 -20.45 -14.40 0.39
C PHE A 281 -21.68 -13.50 0.20
N GLN A 282 -21.61 -12.33 0.81
CA GLN A 282 -22.59 -11.27 0.69
C GLN A 282 -21.85 -9.95 0.45
N ALA A 283 -22.42 -9.08 -0.38
CA ALA A 283 -21.95 -7.71 -0.45
C ALA A 283 -22.17 -7.04 0.91
N LEU A 284 -21.14 -6.46 1.47
CA LEU A 284 -21.25 -5.81 2.77
C LEU A 284 -21.77 -4.40 2.60
N PRO A 285 -22.86 -4.06 3.27
CA PRO A 285 -23.29 -2.68 3.37
C PRO A 285 -22.24 -1.89 4.15
N PHE A 286 -21.72 -0.84 3.56
CA PHE A 286 -20.68 0.03 4.13
C PHE A 286 -21.12 0.76 5.41
N ALA A 287 -22.36 0.60 5.83
CA ALA A 287 -22.95 1.21 7.03
C ALA A 287 -22.86 0.34 8.29
N GLU A 288 -22.30 -0.89 8.21
CA GLU A 288 -22.25 -1.77 9.38
C GLU A 288 -21.16 -1.30 10.37
N PRO A 289 -21.48 -1.22 11.67
CA PRO A 289 -20.55 -0.75 12.70
C PRO A 289 -19.24 -1.57 12.79
N ALA A 290 -19.27 -2.84 12.38
CA ALA A 290 -18.08 -3.71 12.37
C ALA A 290 -16.98 -3.23 11.42
N PHE A 291 -17.31 -2.39 10.45
CA PHE A 291 -16.36 -1.81 9.49
C PHE A 291 -15.88 -0.42 9.88
N ASN A 292 -16.55 0.27 10.81
CA ASN A 292 -16.11 1.55 11.36
C ASN A 292 -14.78 1.46 12.11
N ILE A 293 -14.30 0.25 12.41
CA ILE A 293 -12.96 0.01 12.97
C ILE A 293 -11.85 0.47 12.01
N LEU A 294 -12.12 0.47 10.69
CA LEU A 294 -11.18 0.88 9.64
C LEU A 294 -11.44 2.30 9.11
N GLY A 295 -12.27 3.09 9.80
CA GLY A 295 -12.68 4.42 9.36
C GLY A 295 -13.84 4.40 8.34
N ASP A 296 -14.18 5.56 7.79
CA ASP A 296 -15.20 5.69 6.74
C ASP A 296 -14.66 5.11 5.42
N ILE A 297 -14.98 3.86 5.14
CA ILE A 297 -14.59 3.15 3.92
C ILE A 297 -15.51 3.45 2.72
N SER A 298 -16.43 4.40 2.85
CA SER A 298 -17.26 4.85 1.74
C SER A 298 -16.44 5.74 0.78
N TYR A 299 -15.56 5.16 0.02
CA TYR A 299 -14.71 5.85 -0.98
C TYR A 299 -15.51 6.59 -2.08
N ARG A 300 -16.83 6.55 -2.03
CA ARG A 300 -17.75 7.23 -2.96
C ARG A 300 -18.13 8.65 -2.52
N LYS A 301 -17.59 9.17 -1.41
CA LYS A 301 -17.92 10.52 -0.92
C LYS A 301 -17.01 11.57 -1.52
N GLU A 302 -17.59 12.66 -1.97
CA GLU A 302 -16.88 13.88 -2.36
C GLU A 302 -16.23 14.57 -1.16
N THR A 303 -16.71 14.31 0.06
CA THR A 303 -16.12 14.84 1.29
C THR A 303 -14.99 13.94 1.76
N ARG A 304 -13.77 14.48 1.72
CA ARG A 304 -12.57 13.83 2.23
C ARG A 304 -12.73 13.57 3.72
N GLY A 305 -12.67 12.29 4.11
CA GLY A 305 -12.37 11.89 5.48
C GLY A 305 -10.86 11.91 5.71
N MET A 306 -10.39 11.29 6.78
CA MET A 306 -8.97 11.13 7.07
C MET A 306 -8.25 10.42 5.91
N GLU A 307 -7.22 11.04 5.37
CA GLU A 307 -6.34 10.44 4.37
C GLU A 307 -5.38 9.44 5.07
N SER A 308 -5.89 8.24 5.35
CA SER A 308 -5.15 7.22 6.10
C SER A 308 -3.98 6.66 5.28
N GLY A 309 -2.75 7.01 5.65
CA GLY A 309 -1.54 6.44 5.07
C GLY A 309 -1.41 4.94 5.32
N GLY A 310 -2.05 4.45 6.38
CA GLY A 310 -2.05 3.04 6.76
C GLY A 310 -3.02 2.15 5.98
N GLY A 311 -4.04 2.73 5.29
CA GLY A 311 -5.06 1.86 4.67
C GLY A 311 -6.07 2.54 3.78
N GLY A 312 -5.96 3.83 3.51
CA GLY A 312 -7.02 4.62 2.88
C GLY A 312 -7.05 4.65 1.35
N LEU A 313 -6.11 4.03 0.66
CA LEU A 313 -6.04 4.10 -0.80
C LEU A 313 -6.94 3.09 -1.50
N VAL A 314 -7.46 3.53 -2.63
CA VAL A 314 -7.95 2.68 -3.71
C VAL A 314 -6.93 2.69 -4.85
N SER A 315 -6.91 1.61 -5.65
CA SER A 315 -6.01 1.50 -6.80
C SER A 315 -6.58 0.52 -7.83
N THR A 316 -5.97 0.47 -9.00
CA THR A 316 -6.20 -0.57 -10.02
C THR A 316 -5.01 -1.51 -10.10
N MET A 317 -5.18 -2.64 -10.79
CA MET A 317 -4.08 -3.56 -11.09
C MET A 317 -2.95 -2.84 -11.86
N ALA A 318 -3.31 -2.06 -12.87
CA ALA A 318 -2.34 -1.34 -13.70
C ALA A 318 -1.54 -0.30 -12.90
N ASP A 319 -2.21 0.49 -12.07
CA ASP A 319 -1.53 1.51 -11.26
C ASP A 319 -0.57 0.89 -10.24
N TYR A 320 -1.04 -0.16 -9.53
CA TYR A 320 -0.19 -0.80 -8.52
C TYR A 320 0.99 -1.56 -9.17
N ALA A 321 0.81 -2.09 -10.39
CA ALA A 321 1.90 -2.66 -11.17
C ALA A 321 2.99 -1.61 -11.51
N ARG A 322 2.59 -0.38 -11.83
CA ARG A 322 3.55 0.71 -12.05
C ARG A 322 4.36 1.04 -10.80
N PHE A 323 3.71 1.02 -9.65
CA PHE A 323 4.41 1.16 -8.36
C PHE A 323 5.40 0.00 -8.12
N CYS A 324 4.97 -1.25 -8.31
CA CYS A 324 5.85 -2.40 -8.16
C CYS A 324 7.03 -2.38 -9.14
N GLN A 325 6.79 -2.03 -10.41
CA GLN A 325 7.85 -1.93 -11.40
C GLN A 325 8.85 -0.79 -11.06
N MET A 326 8.36 0.36 -10.59
CA MET A 326 9.23 1.43 -10.11
C MET A 326 10.13 0.95 -8.97
N MET A 327 9.58 0.21 -8.01
CA MET A 327 10.35 -0.36 -6.91
C MET A 327 11.39 -1.37 -7.42
N LEU A 328 10.99 -2.31 -8.30
CA LEU A 328 11.85 -3.33 -8.89
C LEU A 328 13.01 -2.70 -9.71
N ASN A 329 12.73 -1.63 -10.42
CA ASN A 329 13.72 -0.86 -11.21
C ASN A 329 14.63 0.04 -10.34
N GLY A 330 14.65 -0.13 -9.03
CA GLY A 330 15.47 0.68 -8.13
C GLY A 330 15.06 2.16 -8.09
N GLY A 331 13.76 2.41 -8.07
CA GLY A 331 13.16 3.71 -7.81
C GLY A 331 12.86 4.56 -9.04
N GLN A 332 12.76 3.97 -10.25
CA GLN A 332 12.44 4.71 -11.46
C GLN A 332 11.51 3.94 -12.41
N LEU A 333 10.69 4.65 -13.15
CA LEU A 333 9.84 4.12 -14.23
C LEU A 333 9.58 5.20 -15.26
N ASP A 334 9.60 4.85 -16.56
CA ASP A 334 9.28 5.73 -17.71
C ASP A 334 10.00 7.09 -17.67
N GLY A 335 11.25 7.11 -17.22
CA GLY A 335 12.05 8.32 -17.08
C GLY A 335 11.82 9.13 -15.79
N ALA A 336 10.79 8.80 -15.02
CA ALA A 336 10.56 9.41 -13.71
C ALA A 336 11.35 8.66 -12.62
N ARG A 337 12.19 9.39 -11.88
CA ARG A 337 12.88 8.89 -10.69
C ARG A 337 12.16 9.37 -9.45
N ILE A 338 11.66 8.42 -8.67
CA ILE A 338 10.96 8.67 -7.42
C ILE A 338 11.93 8.62 -6.24
N LEU A 339 12.79 7.60 -6.19
CA LEU A 339 13.82 7.40 -5.18
C LEU A 339 15.12 6.92 -5.82
N SER A 340 16.22 7.06 -5.11
CA SER A 340 17.48 6.42 -5.49
C SER A 340 17.45 4.91 -5.23
N LYS A 341 18.23 4.15 -5.99
CA LYS A 341 18.37 2.70 -5.75
C LYS A 341 18.84 2.40 -4.31
N LYS A 342 19.75 3.22 -3.78
CA LYS A 342 20.22 3.09 -2.40
C LYS A 342 19.10 3.17 -1.38
N THR A 343 18.13 4.03 -1.62
CA THR A 343 16.97 4.18 -0.72
C THR A 343 16.00 3.01 -0.87
N ILE A 344 15.76 2.50 -2.08
CA ILE A 344 14.99 1.28 -2.28
C ILE A 344 15.63 0.10 -1.54
N ASP A 345 16.95 -0.10 -1.71
CA ASP A 345 17.69 -1.17 -1.02
C ASP A 345 17.61 -1.02 0.51
N LEU A 346 17.60 0.22 1.03
CA LEU A 346 17.42 0.49 2.46
C LEU A 346 16.01 0.13 2.95
N MET A 347 14.97 0.44 2.16
CA MET A 347 13.59 0.10 2.49
C MET A 347 13.34 -1.41 2.50
N ALA A 348 13.98 -2.13 1.57
CA ALA A 348 13.86 -3.58 1.40
C ALA A 348 14.82 -4.38 2.29
N LYS A 349 15.53 -3.73 3.21
CA LYS A 349 16.46 -4.41 4.14
C LYS A 349 15.78 -4.66 5.48
N ASN A 350 15.92 -5.88 6.01
CA ASN A 350 15.47 -6.18 7.38
C ASN A 350 16.17 -5.28 8.40
N VAL A 351 15.39 -4.62 9.23
CA VAL A 351 15.87 -3.77 10.34
C VAL A 351 15.53 -4.34 11.72
N LEU A 352 14.82 -5.47 11.77
CA LEU A 352 14.46 -6.13 13.01
C LEU A 352 15.65 -6.88 13.59
N THR A 353 15.73 -6.91 14.92
CA THR A 353 16.62 -7.77 15.69
C THR A 353 16.02 -9.16 15.87
N ASP A 354 16.81 -10.15 16.31
CA ASP A 354 16.31 -11.51 16.54
C ASP A 354 15.16 -11.59 17.55
N SER A 355 15.10 -10.67 18.51
CA SER A 355 14.00 -10.58 19.48
C SER A 355 12.70 -9.97 18.93
N GLN A 356 12.74 -9.39 17.75
CA GLN A 356 11.63 -8.66 17.11
C GLN A 356 11.03 -9.41 15.92
N THR A 357 11.39 -10.67 15.70
CA THR A 357 10.96 -11.46 14.54
C THR A 357 9.45 -11.69 14.50
N ILE A 358 8.91 -11.73 13.31
CA ILE A 358 7.50 -11.97 13.01
C ILE A 358 7.33 -13.22 12.14
N ASP A 359 6.15 -13.83 12.14
CA ASP A 359 5.82 -14.90 11.20
C ASP A 359 5.35 -14.34 9.85
N SER A 360 5.19 -15.21 8.86
CA SER A 360 4.72 -14.84 7.52
C SER A 360 3.29 -14.25 7.51
N THR A 361 2.56 -14.33 8.62
CA THR A 361 1.22 -13.75 8.78
C THR A 361 1.26 -12.38 9.47
N GLY A 362 2.44 -11.93 9.93
CA GLY A 362 2.62 -10.67 10.64
C GLY A 362 2.39 -10.75 12.14
N ASN A 363 2.38 -11.95 12.72
CA ASN A 363 2.29 -12.13 14.17
C ASN A 363 3.68 -12.29 14.79
N LEU A 364 3.84 -11.81 16.03
CA LEU A 364 5.05 -12.05 16.81
C LEU A 364 5.21 -13.55 17.08
N THR A 365 6.34 -14.11 16.68
CA THR A 365 6.68 -15.50 16.99
C THR A 365 8.03 -15.57 17.68
N GLY A 366 8.01 -16.12 18.89
CA GLY A 366 9.25 -16.39 19.62
C GLY A 366 10.00 -17.66 19.19
N THR A 367 9.46 -18.51 18.32
CA THR A 367 9.95 -19.91 18.25
C THR A 367 9.83 -20.65 16.92
N THR A 368 9.43 -20.06 15.77
CA THR A 368 9.26 -20.85 14.55
C THR A 368 10.23 -20.51 13.44
N SER A 369 10.57 -21.53 12.64
CA SER A 369 11.46 -21.49 11.47
C SER A 369 11.00 -20.62 10.29
N GLN A 370 9.87 -19.92 10.41
CA GLN A 370 9.32 -19.02 9.39
C GLN A 370 9.55 -17.55 9.76
N ARG A 371 10.81 -17.19 9.97
CA ARG A 371 11.16 -15.81 10.31
C ARG A 371 11.04 -14.91 9.10
N VAL A 372 10.11 -13.96 9.18
CA VAL A 372 10.00 -12.83 8.28
C VAL A 372 10.60 -11.61 8.96
N GLY A 373 11.48 -10.91 8.28
CA GLY A 373 11.98 -9.62 8.70
C GLY A 373 11.00 -8.50 8.35
N PHE A 374 11.32 -7.29 8.76
CA PHE A 374 10.58 -6.10 8.37
C PHE A 374 11.56 -4.98 8.03
N GLY A 375 11.33 -4.33 6.91
CA GLY A 375 12.08 -3.16 6.48
C GLY A 375 11.35 -1.87 6.82
N LEU A 376 11.43 -0.89 5.93
CA LEU A 376 10.68 0.37 6.08
C LEU A 376 9.36 0.25 5.32
N ASN A 377 8.31 -0.16 6.03
CA ASN A 377 6.94 -0.42 5.56
C ASN A 377 6.78 -1.65 4.63
N PHE A 378 7.70 -2.61 4.67
CA PHE A 378 7.62 -3.88 3.95
C PHE A 378 7.97 -5.06 4.86
N GLY A 379 7.26 -6.18 4.71
CA GLY A 379 7.73 -7.47 5.18
C GLY A 379 8.87 -7.96 4.28
N ILE A 380 9.89 -8.59 4.86
CA ILE A 380 11.08 -9.07 4.14
C ILE A 380 11.18 -10.58 4.31
N ILE A 381 11.25 -11.31 3.22
CA ILE A 381 11.53 -12.75 3.24
C ILE A 381 13.02 -12.97 3.54
N MET A 382 13.30 -13.79 4.53
CA MET A 382 14.66 -14.08 4.97
C MET A 382 14.97 -15.56 4.81
N GLY A 383 16.20 -15.91 4.44
CA GLY A 383 16.79 -17.23 4.19
C GLY A 383 15.93 -18.47 4.45
N GLU A 384 15.75 -18.85 5.73
CA GLU A 384 14.93 -20.02 6.11
C GLU A 384 13.46 -19.89 5.71
N ALA A 385 12.89 -18.67 5.69
CA ALA A 385 11.54 -18.46 5.22
C ALA A 385 11.40 -18.64 3.71
N SER A 386 12.46 -18.39 2.95
CA SER A 386 12.53 -18.66 1.52
C SER A 386 12.43 -20.15 1.22
N GLU A 387 13.14 -21.00 1.97
CA GLU A 387 13.11 -22.47 1.77
C GLU A 387 11.71 -23.07 2.05
N ILE A 388 10.97 -22.48 2.98
CA ILE A 388 9.65 -23.00 3.39
C ILE A 388 8.52 -22.44 2.53
N SER A 389 8.63 -21.15 2.13
CA SER A 389 7.55 -20.43 1.44
C SER A 389 7.67 -20.47 -0.08
N GLY A 390 8.84 -20.86 -0.62
CA GLY A 390 9.13 -20.79 -2.05
C GLY A 390 9.44 -19.39 -2.57
N TYR A 391 9.43 -18.35 -1.74
CA TYR A 391 9.84 -17.00 -2.16
C TYR A 391 11.35 -16.91 -2.39
N GLY A 392 11.76 -16.04 -3.31
CA GLY A 392 13.16 -15.62 -3.38
C GLY A 392 13.60 -14.94 -2.09
N ASP A 393 14.73 -15.34 -1.52
CA ASP A 393 15.34 -14.70 -0.36
C ASP A 393 15.62 -13.22 -0.65
N GLY A 394 15.19 -12.32 0.24
CA GLY A 394 15.26 -10.89 0.08
C GLY A 394 14.03 -10.29 -0.64
N SER A 395 13.06 -11.10 -1.06
CA SER A 395 11.78 -10.59 -1.57
C SER A 395 11.08 -9.75 -0.50
N TYR A 396 10.44 -8.68 -0.92
CA TYR A 396 9.67 -7.82 -0.03
C TYR A 396 8.21 -7.74 -0.45
N PHE A 397 7.33 -7.68 0.53
CA PHE A 397 5.92 -7.91 0.31
C PHE A 397 5.04 -7.17 1.31
N TRP A 398 3.76 -7.09 1.02
CA TRP A 398 2.71 -6.81 1.99
C TRP A 398 1.35 -7.26 1.45
N GLY A 399 0.26 -6.94 2.18
CA GLY A 399 -1.10 -7.23 1.75
C GLY A 399 -2.12 -6.31 2.38
N GLY A 400 -3.35 -6.37 1.90
CA GLY A 400 -4.49 -5.60 2.40
C GLY A 400 -5.50 -6.44 3.19
N ALA A 401 -6.26 -5.80 4.05
CA ALA A 401 -7.26 -6.45 4.89
C ALA A 401 -8.32 -7.22 4.08
N ALA A 402 -8.69 -6.72 2.90
CA ALA A 402 -9.64 -7.39 2.00
C ALA A 402 -9.01 -8.43 1.08
N SER A 403 -7.93 -9.07 1.51
CA SER A 403 -7.24 -10.17 0.80
C SER A 403 -6.48 -9.74 -0.46
N THR A 404 -6.14 -8.48 -0.61
CA THR A 404 -5.16 -8.03 -1.62
C THR A 404 -3.75 -8.38 -1.15
N TRP A 405 -2.84 -8.69 -2.10
CA TRP A 405 -1.44 -8.98 -1.78
C TRP A 405 -0.51 -8.65 -2.94
N PHE A 406 0.76 -8.46 -2.63
CA PHE A 406 1.82 -8.38 -3.62
C PHE A 406 3.15 -8.84 -3.01
N TRP A 407 4.08 -9.21 -3.87
CA TRP A 407 5.50 -9.30 -3.54
C TRP A 407 6.36 -8.87 -4.73
N ILE A 408 7.57 -8.44 -4.42
CA ILE A 408 8.59 -8.05 -5.38
C ILE A 408 9.85 -8.86 -5.08
N ASP A 409 10.37 -9.53 -6.08
CA ASP A 409 11.58 -10.34 -6.01
C ASP A 409 12.63 -9.78 -6.97
N SER A 410 13.56 -9.02 -6.42
CA SER A 410 14.62 -8.38 -7.20
C SER A 410 15.71 -9.35 -7.69
N LYS A 411 15.78 -10.56 -7.13
CA LYS A 411 16.75 -11.58 -7.59
C LYS A 411 16.27 -12.23 -8.89
N ASN A 412 14.98 -12.48 -8.97
CA ASN A 412 14.34 -13.12 -10.12
C ASN A 412 13.70 -12.12 -11.07
N ASP A 413 13.93 -10.81 -10.90
CA ASP A 413 13.37 -9.72 -11.72
C ASP A 413 11.85 -9.87 -11.94
N LEU A 414 11.10 -10.11 -10.86
CA LEU A 414 9.66 -10.30 -10.92
C LEU A 414 8.90 -9.57 -9.82
N PHE A 415 7.63 -9.35 -10.07
CA PHE A 415 6.64 -9.08 -9.03
C PHE A 415 5.31 -9.75 -9.37
N PHE A 416 4.55 -10.01 -8.32
CA PHE A 416 3.19 -10.51 -8.40
C PHE A 416 2.23 -9.63 -7.61
N ILE A 417 1.02 -9.47 -8.14
CA ILE A 417 -0.07 -8.73 -7.48
C ILE A 417 -1.33 -9.58 -7.54
N GLY A 418 -2.05 -9.65 -6.43
CA GLY A 418 -3.38 -10.23 -6.35
C GLY A 418 -4.39 -9.25 -5.75
N MET A 419 -5.52 -9.11 -6.40
CA MET A 419 -6.62 -8.24 -6.01
C MET A 419 -7.88 -9.08 -5.76
N VAL A 420 -8.30 -9.11 -4.50
CA VAL A 420 -9.53 -9.71 -4.00
C VAL A 420 -10.18 -8.71 -3.05
N GLN A 421 -11.49 -8.75 -2.88
CA GLN A 421 -12.20 -7.86 -1.97
C GLN A 421 -13.06 -8.67 -0.99
N GLN A 422 -12.39 -9.38 -0.07
CA GLN A 422 -13.04 -10.22 0.94
C GLN A 422 -12.67 -9.78 2.36
N PHE A 423 -13.68 -9.32 3.14
CA PHE A 423 -13.52 -8.93 4.54
C PHE A 423 -14.87 -9.01 5.29
N PRO A 424 -14.97 -9.63 6.48
CA PRO A 424 -13.95 -10.49 7.07
C PRO A 424 -13.66 -11.72 6.21
N LYS A 425 -12.46 -12.26 6.36
CA LYS A 425 -12.06 -13.48 5.66
C LYS A 425 -12.87 -14.66 6.18
N PRO A 426 -13.17 -15.66 5.34
CA PRO A 426 -13.67 -16.94 5.84
C PRO A 426 -12.69 -17.55 6.86
N PRO A 427 -13.19 -18.44 7.74
CA PRO A 427 -12.31 -19.20 8.63
C PRO A 427 -11.23 -19.96 7.84
N PRO A 428 -10.02 -20.17 8.39
CA PRO A 428 -8.91 -20.82 7.67
C PRO A 428 -9.24 -22.19 7.04
N ALA A 429 -10.18 -22.93 7.65
CA ALA A 429 -10.63 -24.22 7.14
C ALA A 429 -11.38 -24.16 5.80
N VAL A 430 -11.86 -22.96 5.40
CA VAL A 430 -12.64 -22.72 4.18
C VAL A 430 -12.11 -21.54 3.38
N ASN A 431 -10.95 -21.02 3.72
CA ASN A 431 -10.33 -19.89 3.06
C ASN A 431 -8.95 -20.32 2.53
N PRO A 432 -8.80 -20.55 1.24
CA PRO A 432 -7.51 -20.87 0.69
C PRO A 432 -6.53 -19.68 0.89
N ASP A 433 -5.29 -20.01 1.16
CA ASP A 433 -4.23 -19.01 1.18
C ASP A 433 -3.82 -18.66 -0.26
N PHE A 434 -4.53 -17.69 -0.85
CA PHE A 434 -4.29 -17.24 -2.23
C PHE A 434 -2.83 -16.84 -2.45
N ARG A 435 -2.21 -16.20 -1.44
CA ARG A 435 -0.82 -15.76 -1.51
C ARG A 435 0.11 -16.97 -1.63
N LYS A 436 0.04 -17.90 -0.67
CA LYS A 436 0.90 -19.09 -0.65
C LYS A 436 0.72 -19.95 -1.90
N ILE A 437 -0.53 -20.11 -2.34
CA ILE A 437 -0.82 -20.91 -3.56
C ILE A 437 -0.25 -20.22 -4.79
N SER A 438 -0.49 -18.91 -4.98
CA SER A 438 0.06 -18.20 -6.14
C SER A 438 1.59 -18.22 -6.18
N GLN A 439 2.24 -18.11 -5.01
CA GLN A 439 3.69 -18.22 -4.90
C GLN A 439 4.23 -19.54 -5.39
N GLN A 440 3.67 -20.64 -4.91
CA GLN A 440 4.11 -21.96 -5.29
C GLN A 440 4.08 -22.11 -6.84
N PHE A 441 2.99 -21.71 -7.46
CA PHE A 441 2.89 -21.78 -8.94
C PHE A 441 3.86 -20.86 -9.66
N VAL A 442 4.10 -19.64 -9.13
CA VAL A 442 5.03 -18.69 -9.75
C VAL A 442 6.46 -19.22 -9.71
N TYR A 443 6.93 -19.66 -8.53
CA TYR A 443 8.31 -20.15 -8.40
C TYR A 443 8.51 -21.51 -9.06
N ASP A 444 7.48 -22.36 -9.13
CA ASP A 444 7.52 -23.58 -9.94
C ASP A 444 7.64 -23.28 -11.45
N ALA A 445 7.14 -22.11 -11.90
CA ALA A 445 7.17 -21.72 -13.30
C ALA A 445 8.47 -21.04 -13.75
N LEU A 446 9.34 -20.64 -12.82
CA LEU A 446 10.66 -20.12 -13.17
C LEU A 446 11.47 -21.26 -13.77
N THR A 447 12.11 -21.01 -14.90
CA THR A 447 13.07 -21.94 -15.52
C THR A 447 14.46 -21.59 -15.03
N ASP A 448 15.26 -22.61 -14.71
CA ASP A 448 16.66 -22.47 -14.29
C ASP A 448 17.53 -21.75 -15.34
#